data_c5e987fe6b895c631441bcd214a8aadb
#
_entry.id   c5e987fe6b895c631441bcd214a8aadb
#
_cell.length_a   1.000
_cell.length_b   1.000
_cell.length_c   1.000
_cell.angle_alpha   90.00
_cell.angle_beta   90.00
_cell.angle_gamma   90.00
#
_symmetry.space_group_name_H-M   'P 1'
#
loop_
_entity.id
_entity.type
_entity.pdbx_description
1 polymer ?
#
loop_
_entity_poly.entity_id
_entity_poly.type
_entity_poly.pdbx_seq_one_letter_code
_entity_poly.pdbx_strand_id
1 'polypeptide(L)'
;MDQQYEIINTEKSDLPLIFEFFEHSINYQEKNGYPAWRHYDKNVVTKDVEDKNHYKIMVESAIAMVFSVRYSDKLIWRELDEGDSIYLHRIVVNPAFKGRKLFGLILDWAIDHVKQKGLRSIRMDTWADNPTIINYYKTFGFQFIENYTTPDIPELPVHNRRLPMTLLEYKPNKA
;
A
#
# COMPACT_ATOMS: atom_id res chain seq x y z
N MET A 1 -7.53 -23.86 -14.78
CA MET A 1 -7.49 -22.66 -15.65
C MET A 1 -6.74 -21.62 -14.87
N ASP A 2 -5.59 -21.18 -15.41
CA ASP A 2 -4.85 -20.07 -14.78
C ASP A 2 -5.73 -18.83 -14.85
N GLN A 3 -6.02 -18.27 -13.69
CA GLN A 3 -6.84 -17.08 -13.58
C GLN A 3 -6.03 -15.91 -14.16
N GLN A 4 -6.49 -15.35 -15.27
CA GLN A 4 -5.80 -14.25 -15.93
C GLN A 4 -5.95 -13.00 -15.05
N TYR A 5 -4.84 -12.36 -14.71
CA TYR A 5 -4.80 -11.09 -14.00
C TYR A 5 -3.95 -10.07 -14.75
N GLU A 6 -4.27 -8.82 -14.55
CA GLU A 6 -3.55 -7.69 -15.14
C GLU A 6 -3.41 -6.57 -14.11
N ILE A 7 -2.25 -5.92 -14.04
CA ILE A 7 -2.04 -4.74 -13.21
C ILE A 7 -1.87 -3.53 -14.12
N ILE A 8 -2.80 -2.61 -14.01
CA ILE A 8 -2.87 -1.40 -14.84
C ILE A 8 -3.15 -0.16 -13.99
N ASN A 9 -2.93 1.02 -14.55
CA ASN A 9 -3.33 2.23 -13.88
C ASN A 9 -4.86 2.30 -13.68
N THR A 10 -5.24 2.81 -12.53
CA THR A 10 -6.63 3.15 -12.23
C THR A 10 -7.06 4.35 -13.06
N GLU A 11 -8.33 4.34 -13.47
CA GLU A 11 -8.96 5.44 -14.18
C GLU A 11 -9.91 6.22 -13.26
N LYS A 12 -10.23 7.48 -13.63
CA LYS A 12 -11.17 8.29 -12.84
C LYS A 12 -12.55 7.65 -12.71
N SER A 13 -12.99 6.91 -13.72
CA SER A 13 -14.26 6.16 -13.71
C SER A 13 -14.31 5.05 -12.67
N ASP A 14 -13.17 4.56 -12.18
CA ASP A 14 -13.09 3.53 -11.15
C ASP A 14 -13.27 4.09 -9.73
N LEU A 15 -13.04 5.40 -9.53
CA LEU A 15 -13.00 6.02 -8.21
C LEU A 15 -14.23 5.76 -7.33
N PRO A 16 -15.48 5.82 -7.83
CA PRO A 16 -16.64 5.52 -6.99
C PRO A 16 -16.57 4.13 -6.34
N LEU A 17 -16.23 3.11 -7.13
CA LEU A 17 -16.09 1.74 -6.63
C LEU A 17 -14.88 1.60 -5.68
N ILE A 18 -13.78 2.25 -5.97
CA ILE A 18 -12.59 2.25 -5.10
C ILE A 18 -12.91 2.87 -3.75
N PHE A 19 -13.66 3.95 -3.69
CA PHE A 19 -14.09 4.55 -2.43
C PHE A 19 -14.96 3.59 -1.61
N GLU A 20 -15.81 2.78 -2.25
CA GLU A 20 -16.55 1.72 -1.55
C GLU A 20 -15.58 0.68 -0.92
N PHE A 21 -14.48 0.33 -1.60
CA PHE A 21 -13.47 -0.58 -1.03
C PHE A 21 -12.79 0.03 0.21
N PHE A 22 -12.50 1.32 0.20
CA PHE A 22 -11.96 2.03 1.36
C PHE A 22 -12.94 2.01 2.54
N GLU A 23 -14.23 2.32 2.29
CA GLU A 23 -15.25 2.28 3.33
C GLU A 23 -15.40 0.87 3.95
N HIS A 24 -15.35 -0.17 3.13
CA HIS A 24 -15.34 -1.55 3.62
C HIS A 24 -14.11 -1.85 4.48
N SER A 25 -12.92 -1.39 4.07
CA SER A 25 -11.69 -1.57 4.83
C SER A 25 -11.73 -0.84 6.16
N ILE A 26 -12.22 0.40 6.19
CA ILE A 26 -12.38 1.19 7.41
C ILE A 26 -13.32 0.49 8.39
N ASN A 27 -14.48 0.04 7.91
CA ASN A 27 -15.44 -0.70 8.73
C ASN A 27 -14.84 -2.00 9.31
N TYR A 28 -14.04 -2.70 8.53
CA TYR A 28 -13.32 -3.90 9.00
C TYR A 28 -12.29 -3.56 10.08
N GLN A 29 -11.50 -2.51 9.87
CA GLN A 29 -10.49 -2.04 10.81
C GLN A 29 -11.15 -1.66 12.15
N GLU A 30 -12.24 -0.89 12.12
CA GLU A 30 -12.98 -0.48 13.30
C GLU A 30 -13.54 -1.67 14.09
N LYS A 31 -14.17 -2.62 13.40
CA LYS A 31 -14.72 -3.83 14.02
C LYS A 31 -13.68 -4.70 14.71
N ASN A 32 -12.42 -4.64 14.24
CA ASN A 32 -11.31 -5.41 14.81
C ASN A 32 -10.45 -4.61 15.78
N GLY A 33 -10.84 -3.36 16.12
CA GLY A 33 -10.10 -2.52 17.06
C GLY A 33 -8.77 -1.99 16.55
N TYR A 34 -8.56 -2.00 15.23
CA TYR A 34 -7.37 -1.41 14.61
C TYR A 34 -7.53 0.10 14.44
N PRO A 35 -6.41 0.86 14.37
CA PRO A 35 -6.46 2.25 13.91
C PRO A 35 -7.10 2.29 12.52
N ALA A 36 -8.26 2.92 12.40
CA ALA A 36 -8.93 2.99 11.10
C ALA A 36 -8.42 4.19 10.30
N TRP A 37 -8.46 4.07 8.97
CA TRP A 37 -8.17 5.20 8.07
C TRP A 37 -9.32 6.23 8.08
N ARG A 38 -9.83 6.55 9.23
CA ARG A 38 -10.89 7.56 9.40
C ARG A 38 -10.44 8.87 8.78
N HIS A 39 -11.34 9.49 8.05
CA HIS A 39 -11.05 10.77 7.39
C HIS A 39 -9.91 10.70 6.36
N TYR A 40 -9.71 9.52 5.70
CA TYR A 40 -8.82 9.49 4.56
C TYR A 40 -9.27 10.53 3.52
N ASP A 41 -8.30 11.21 2.94
CA ASP A 41 -8.59 12.25 1.96
C ASP A 41 -8.82 11.64 0.57
N LYS A 42 -10.06 11.69 0.09
CA LYS A 42 -10.44 11.25 -1.27
C LYS A 42 -9.69 12.01 -2.34
N ASN A 43 -9.31 13.28 -2.08
CA ASN A 43 -8.53 14.08 -3.03
C ASN A 43 -7.12 13.51 -3.22
N VAL A 44 -6.51 12.95 -2.17
CA VAL A 44 -5.20 12.29 -2.27
C VAL A 44 -5.28 11.07 -3.18
N VAL A 45 -6.31 10.24 -3.04
CA VAL A 45 -6.52 9.08 -3.91
C VAL A 45 -6.79 9.52 -5.34
N THR A 46 -7.64 10.52 -5.54
CA THR A 46 -7.94 11.10 -6.86
C THR A 46 -6.68 11.62 -7.53
N LYS A 47 -5.84 12.35 -6.77
CA LYS A 47 -4.58 12.86 -7.28
C LYS A 47 -3.60 11.74 -7.65
N ASP A 48 -3.50 10.68 -6.86
CA ASP A 48 -2.68 9.53 -7.21
C ASP A 48 -3.12 8.87 -8.53
N VAL A 49 -4.44 8.85 -8.80
CA VAL A 49 -4.99 8.38 -10.09
C VAL A 49 -4.61 9.31 -11.23
N GLU A 50 -4.74 10.63 -11.05
CA GLU A 50 -4.36 11.63 -12.04
C GLU A 50 -2.86 11.60 -12.38
N ASP A 51 -2.02 11.42 -11.36
CA ASP A 51 -0.57 11.34 -11.48
C ASP A 51 -0.07 9.96 -11.97
N LYS A 52 -0.99 9.01 -12.27
CA LYS A 52 -0.67 7.63 -12.68
C LYS A 52 0.13 6.83 -11.64
N ASN A 53 -0.01 7.17 -10.37
CA ASN A 53 0.62 6.50 -9.24
C ASN A 53 -0.33 5.54 -8.51
N HIS A 54 -1.54 5.37 -9.00
CA HIS A 54 -2.53 4.45 -8.47
C HIS A 54 -2.80 3.32 -9.47
N TYR A 55 -2.81 2.09 -8.97
CA TYR A 55 -2.93 0.88 -9.78
C TYR A 55 -4.08 -0.01 -9.30
N LYS A 56 -4.62 -0.78 -10.23
CA LYS A 56 -5.65 -1.79 -9.97
C LYS A 56 -5.21 -3.15 -10.50
N ILE A 57 -5.52 -4.20 -9.76
CA ILE A 57 -5.41 -5.58 -10.20
C ILE A 57 -6.77 -5.98 -10.78
N MET A 58 -6.78 -6.29 -12.05
CA MET A 58 -7.94 -6.85 -12.72
C MET A 58 -7.88 -8.38 -12.66
N VAL A 59 -8.98 -9.00 -12.28
CA VAL A 59 -9.19 -10.43 -12.38
C VAL A 59 -10.43 -10.62 -13.25
N GLU A 60 -10.23 -11.11 -14.45
CA GLU A 60 -11.26 -11.09 -15.50
C GLU A 60 -11.72 -9.65 -15.76
N SER A 61 -12.98 -9.32 -15.50
CA SER A 61 -13.55 -7.98 -15.68
C SER A 61 -13.72 -7.19 -14.38
N ALA A 62 -13.30 -7.74 -13.23
CA ALA A 62 -13.49 -7.12 -11.92
C ALA A 62 -12.20 -6.56 -11.34
N ILE A 63 -12.29 -5.41 -10.65
CA ILE A 63 -11.19 -4.88 -9.83
C ILE A 63 -11.12 -5.73 -8.55
N ALA A 64 -10.01 -6.45 -8.39
CA ALA A 64 -9.80 -7.32 -7.24
C ALA A 64 -9.05 -6.63 -6.09
N MET A 65 -8.14 -5.73 -6.41
CA MET A 65 -7.31 -5.02 -5.43
C MET A 65 -6.79 -3.71 -6.03
N VAL A 66 -6.52 -2.74 -5.20
CA VAL A 66 -5.90 -1.46 -5.60
C VAL A 66 -4.75 -1.10 -4.67
N PHE A 67 -3.81 -0.30 -5.16
CA PHE A 67 -2.69 0.22 -4.38
C PHE A 67 -2.13 1.49 -5.00
N SER A 68 -1.47 2.31 -4.18
CA SER A 68 -0.72 3.49 -4.62
C SER A 68 0.78 3.24 -4.53
N VAL A 69 1.55 3.91 -5.38
CA VAL A 69 3.00 3.92 -5.38
C VAL A 69 3.50 5.36 -5.18
N ARG A 70 4.48 5.53 -4.30
CA ARG A 70 5.20 6.77 -4.12
C ARG A 70 6.69 6.52 -4.35
N TYR A 71 7.41 7.55 -4.77
CA TYR A 71 8.86 7.51 -4.97
C TYR A 71 9.62 8.28 -3.91
N SER A 72 8.90 8.85 -2.95
CA SER A 72 9.43 9.52 -1.76
C SER A 72 8.39 9.48 -0.67
N ASP A 73 8.83 9.27 0.58
CA ASP A 73 8.01 9.30 1.78
C ASP A 73 8.81 9.82 2.98
N LYS A 74 9.30 11.04 2.86
CA LYS A 74 10.18 11.67 3.88
C LYS A 74 9.52 11.91 5.23
N LEU A 75 8.20 12.00 5.28
CA LEU A 75 7.49 12.19 6.56
C LEU A 75 7.52 10.94 7.44
N ILE A 76 7.55 9.77 6.84
CA ILE A 76 7.59 8.48 7.54
C ILE A 76 9.01 7.91 7.57
N TRP A 77 9.71 7.91 6.43
CA TRP A 77 11.02 7.28 6.29
C TRP A 77 12.20 8.21 6.59
N ARG A 78 11.96 9.51 6.71
CA ARG A 78 12.93 10.53 7.15
C ARG A 78 14.24 10.48 6.35
N GLU A 79 15.38 10.36 7.05
CA GLU A 79 16.71 10.22 6.46
C GLU A 79 16.93 8.90 5.72
N LEU A 80 16.09 7.89 5.97
CA LEU A 80 16.12 6.62 5.25
C LEU A 80 15.57 6.72 3.82
N ASP A 81 14.84 7.81 3.51
CA ASP A 81 14.37 8.08 2.15
C ASP A 81 15.48 8.73 1.32
N GLU A 82 16.26 7.91 0.65
CA GLU A 82 17.38 8.28 -0.22
C GLU A 82 16.97 8.48 -1.68
N GLY A 83 15.69 8.37 -2.01
CA GLY A 83 15.16 8.51 -3.38
C GLY A 83 15.44 7.31 -4.29
N ASP A 84 15.78 6.16 -3.74
CA ASP A 84 16.16 4.94 -4.45
C ASP A 84 15.17 3.78 -4.25
N SER A 85 13.99 4.09 -3.76
CA SER A 85 12.97 3.10 -3.39
C SER A 85 11.59 3.50 -3.91
N ILE A 86 10.69 2.52 -4.00
CA ILE A 86 9.26 2.79 -4.08
C ILE A 86 8.61 2.50 -2.73
N TYR A 87 7.53 3.21 -2.47
CA TYR A 87 6.71 3.07 -1.26
C TYR A 87 5.32 2.63 -1.66
N LEU A 88 4.90 1.45 -1.21
CA LEU A 88 3.56 0.93 -1.44
C LEU A 88 2.63 1.48 -0.37
N HIS A 89 1.55 2.11 -0.79
CA HIS A 89 0.56 2.73 0.08
C HIS A 89 -0.86 2.28 -0.27
N ARG A 90 -1.75 2.39 0.69
CA ARG A 90 -3.20 2.24 0.50
C ARG A 90 -3.57 0.99 -0.28
N ILE A 91 -3.02 -0.14 0.16
CA ILE A 91 -3.34 -1.46 -0.41
C ILE A 91 -4.72 -1.87 0.11
N VAL A 92 -5.70 -1.93 -0.79
CA VAL A 92 -7.10 -2.22 -0.45
C VAL A 92 -7.63 -3.33 -1.33
N VAL A 93 -8.20 -4.35 -0.70
CA VAL A 93 -8.81 -5.48 -1.40
C VAL A 93 -10.31 -5.28 -1.57
N ASN A 94 -10.83 -5.60 -2.76
CA ASN A 94 -12.25 -5.76 -2.97
C ASN A 94 -12.76 -6.90 -2.06
N PRO A 95 -13.78 -6.68 -1.23
CA PRO A 95 -14.32 -7.70 -0.32
C PRO A 95 -14.64 -9.05 -0.97
N ALA A 96 -15.07 -9.04 -2.23
CA ALA A 96 -15.37 -10.26 -2.99
C ALA A 96 -14.12 -11.13 -3.28
N PHE A 97 -12.93 -10.56 -3.16
CA PHE A 97 -11.64 -11.24 -3.40
C PHE A 97 -10.84 -11.45 -2.11
N LYS A 98 -11.42 -11.16 -0.95
CA LYS A 98 -10.75 -11.34 0.34
C LYS A 98 -10.29 -12.80 0.52
N GLY A 99 -9.09 -12.97 1.06
CA GLY A 99 -8.51 -14.29 1.33
C GLY A 99 -7.79 -14.95 0.14
N ARG A 100 -7.83 -14.37 -1.05
CA ARG A 100 -7.15 -14.92 -2.23
C ARG A 100 -5.65 -14.66 -2.31
N LYS A 101 -5.06 -14.03 -1.28
CA LYS A 101 -3.60 -13.77 -1.16
C LYS A 101 -3.01 -13.00 -2.36
N LEU A 102 -3.74 -12.05 -2.91
CA LEU A 102 -3.38 -11.30 -4.12
C LEU A 102 -2.16 -10.38 -3.94
N PHE A 103 -1.68 -10.14 -2.73
CA PHE A 103 -0.50 -9.30 -2.49
C PHE A 103 0.76 -9.80 -3.23
N GLY A 104 0.90 -11.11 -3.42
CA GLY A 104 1.99 -11.67 -4.22
C GLY A 104 2.08 -11.06 -5.62
N LEU A 105 0.95 -10.78 -6.26
CA LEU A 105 0.89 -10.13 -7.58
C LEU A 105 1.41 -8.70 -7.54
N ILE A 106 1.10 -7.95 -6.46
CA ILE A 106 1.65 -6.61 -6.25
C ILE A 106 3.16 -6.68 -6.10
N LEU A 107 3.65 -7.63 -5.32
CA LEU A 107 5.09 -7.79 -5.08
C LEU A 107 5.85 -8.13 -6.38
N ASP A 108 5.35 -9.07 -7.17
CA ASP A 108 5.98 -9.45 -8.45
C ASP A 108 6.04 -8.25 -9.39
N TRP A 109 4.93 -7.52 -9.54
CA TRP A 109 4.88 -6.28 -10.31
C TRP A 109 5.86 -5.22 -9.76
N ALA A 110 5.91 -5.04 -8.44
CA ALA A 110 6.78 -4.05 -7.80
C ALA A 110 8.27 -4.39 -7.99
N ILE A 111 8.64 -5.67 -7.96
CA ILE A 111 10.00 -6.14 -8.25
C ILE A 111 10.40 -5.75 -9.67
N ASP A 112 9.56 -6.02 -10.66
CA ASP A 112 9.83 -5.66 -12.04
C ASP A 112 9.87 -4.14 -12.23
N HIS A 113 8.96 -3.42 -11.59
CA HIS A 113 8.90 -1.96 -11.64
C HIS A 113 10.17 -1.30 -11.06
N VAL A 114 10.66 -1.77 -9.92
CA VAL A 114 11.90 -1.30 -9.29
C VAL A 114 13.11 -1.58 -10.20
N LYS A 115 13.20 -2.78 -10.79
CA LYS A 115 14.26 -3.14 -11.74
C LYS A 115 14.25 -2.24 -12.97
N GLN A 116 13.09 -2.03 -13.60
CA GLN A 116 12.94 -1.19 -14.79
C GLN A 116 13.33 0.27 -14.53
N LYS A 117 13.09 0.77 -13.32
CA LYS A 117 13.42 2.15 -12.93
C LYS A 117 14.82 2.29 -12.33
N GLY A 118 15.57 1.21 -12.18
CA GLY A 118 16.92 1.22 -11.57
C GLY A 118 16.88 1.59 -10.07
N LEU A 119 15.77 1.32 -9.40
CA LEU A 119 15.62 1.53 -7.97
C LEU A 119 16.09 0.31 -7.17
N ARG A 120 16.29 0.47 -5.85
CA ARG A 120 16.96 -0.51 -5.01
C ARG A 120 16.00 -1.36 -4.18
N SER A 121 14.91 -0.79 -3.71
CA SER A 121 14.01 -1.48 -2.79
C SER A 121 12.55 -1.10 -2.90
N ILE A 122 11.73 -1.94 -2.30
CA ILE A 122 10.29 -1.78 -2.13
C ILE A 122 10.03 -1.61 -0.64
N ARG A 123 9.38 -0.53 -0.26
CA ARG A 123 9.14 -0.15 1.13
C ARG A 123 7.66 -0.01 1.42
N MET A 124 7.31 -0.25 2.65
CA MET A 124 5.95 -0.05 3.17
C MET A 124 5.98 0.14 4.67
N ASP A 125 4.93 0.71 5.19
CA ASP A 125 4.70 0.86 6.61
C ASP A 125 3.34 0.25 6.98
N THR A 126 3.23 -0.19 8.23
CA THR A 126 1.98 -0.71 8.80
C THR A 126 1.94 -0.41 10.29
N TRP A 127 0.81 -0.68 10.93
CA TRP A 127 0.66 -0.46 12.37
C TRP A 127 1.54 -1.40 13.18
N ALA A 128 2.32 -0.84 14.10
CA ALA A 128 3.23 -1.60 14.96
C ALA A 128 2.48 -2.58 15.88
N ASP A 129 1.24 -2.25 16.25
CA ASP A 129 0.40 -3.07 17.14
C ASP A 129 -0.33 -4.21 16.41
N ASN A 130 -0.05 -4.41 15.13
CA ASN A 130 -0.67 -5.49 14.35
C ASN A 130 0.36 -6.54 13.90
N PRO A 131 0.75 -7.48 14.80
CA PRO A 131 1.72 -8.52 14.46
C PRO A 131 1.25 -9.45 13.34
N THR A 132 -0.06 -9.61 13.17
CA THR A 132 -0.63 -10.46 12.11
C THR A 132 -0.28 -9.92 10.73
N ILE A 133 -0.47 -8.63 10.48
CA ILE A 133 -0.14 -8.01 9.18
C ILE A 133 1.37 -7.93 8.96
N ILE A 134 2.14 -7.63 10.01
CA ILE A 134 3.60 -7.61 9.96
C ILE A 134 4.13 -8.99 9.56
N ASN A 135 3.68 -10.05 10.22
CA ASN A 135 4.07 -11.42 9.90
C ASN A 135 3.62 -11.84 8.50
N TYR A 136 2.44 -11.41 8.07
CA TYR A 136 1.97 -11.64 6.69
C TYR A 136 2.95 -11.10 5.66
N TYR A 137 3.40 -9.84 5.79
CA TYR A 137 4.38 -9.26 4.86
C TYR A 137 5.76 -9.92 4.96
N LYS A 138 6.17 -10.35 6.16
CA LYS A 138 7.41 -11.12 6.34
C LYS A 138 7.40 -12.44 5.57
N THR A 139 6.25 -13.10 5.40
CA THR A 139 6.15 -14.32 4.58
C THR A 139 6.47 -14.08 3.09
N PHE A 140 6.39 -12.85 2.63
CA PHE A 140 6.79 -12.43 1.28
C PHE A 140 8.25 -11.96 1.19
N GLY A 141 9.02 -12.02 2.28
CA GLY A 141 10.42 -11.64 2.31
C GLY A 141 10.69 -10.19 2.74
N PHE A 142 9.68 -9.44 3.14
CA PHE A 142 9.89 -8.13 3.75
C PHE A 142 10.64 -8.27 5.08
N GLN A 143 11.63 -7.41 5.28
CA GLN A 143 12.44 -7.34 6.48
C GLN A 143 12.01 -6.16 7.35
N PHE A 144 12.05 -6.36 8.66
CA PHE A 144 11.85 -5.30 9.62
C PHE A 144 13.02 -4.31 9.58
N ILE A 145 12.71 -3.03 9.51
CA ILE A 145 13.69 -1.94 9.58
C ILE A 145 13.67 -1.31 10.96
N GLU A 146 12.55 -0.70 11.35
CA GLU A 146 12.37 -0.10 12.67
C GLU A 146 10.89 0.09 13.02
N ASN A 147 10.63 0.36 14.30
CA ASN A 147 9.38 0.97 14.75
C ASN A 147 9.57 2.47 14.87
N TYR A 148 8.60 3.22 14.40
CA TYR A 148 8.59 4.66 14.43
C TYR A 148 7.21 5.19 14.81
N THR A 149 7.15 6.08 15.80
CA THR A 149 5.91 6.79 16.12
C THR A 149 5.88 8.11 15.38
N THR A 150 4.89 8.28 14.53
CA THR A 150 4.75 9.49 13.72
C THR A 150 4.53 10.72 14.59
N PRO A 151 5.09 11.89 14.24
CA PRO A 151 4.92 13.12 14.99
C PRO A 151 3.49 13.67 14.83
N ASP A 152 3.12 14.57 15.74
CA ASP A 152 1.91 15.37 15.64
C ASP A 152 2.18 16.67 14.89
N ILE A 153 2.25 16.60 13.57
CA ILE A 153 2.54 17.73 12.69
C ILE A 153 1.44 17.94 11.65
N PRO A 154 1.19 19.18 11.19
CA PRO A 154 0.14 19.49 10.23
C PRO A 154 0.31 18.81 8.88
N GLU A 155 1.53 18.49 8.47
CA GLU A 155 1.89 17.86 7.20
C GLU A 155 1.41 16.41 7.12
N LEU A 156 1.17 15.77 8.27
CA LEU A 156 0.58 14.45 8.33
C LEU A 156 -0.95 14.51 8.43
N PRO A 157 -1.69 13.65 7.70
CA PRO A 157 -3.11 13.46 7.92
C PRO A 157 -3.40 13.15 9.40
N VAL A 158 -4.51 13.63 9.92
CA VAL A 158 -4.87 13.49 11.34
C VAL A 158 -4.81 12.03 11.81
N HIS A 159 -5.29 11.10 10.98
CA HIS A 159 -5.30 9.66 11.31
C HIS A 159 -3.91 9.01 11.29
N ASN A 160 -2.89 9.71 10.78
CA ASN A 160 -1.50 9.24 10.74
C ASN A 160 -0.61 9.93 11.79
N ARG A 161 -1.17 10.81 12.65
CA ARG A 161 -0.41 11.49 13.69
C ARG A 161 -0.33 10.65 14.95
N ARG A 162 0.80 10.68 15.65
CA ARG A 162 1.06 9.92 16.89
C ARG A 162 0.80 8.42 16.75
N LEU A 163 1.00 7.90 15.56
CA LEU A 163 0.71 6.51 15.23
C LEU A 163 1.99 5.66 15.29
N PRO A 164 2.01 4.59 16.11
CA PRO A 164 3.11 3.63 16.09
C PRO A 164 3.08 2.82 14.79
N MET A 165 4.16 2.95 14.00
CA MET A 165 4.33 2.29 12.71
C MET A 165 5.50 1.33 12.74
N THR A 166 5.41 0.25 11.98
CA THR A 166 6.51 -0.64 11.65
C THR A 166 6.91 -0.41 10.20
N LEU A 167 8.17 -0.11 9.96
CA LEU A 167 8.74 0.08 8.64
C LEU A 167 9.30 -1.25 8.12
N LEU A 168 8.92 -1.62 6.90
CA LEU A 168 9.27 -2.87 6.24
C LEU A 168 9.92 -2.60 4.88
N GLU A 169 10.97 -3.34 4.54
CA GLU A 169 11.69 -3.23 3.28
C GLU A 169 11.88 -4.59 2.63
N TYR A 170 11.67 -4.64 1.32
CA TYR A 170 12.03 -5.77 0.47
C TYR A 170 13.11 -5.31 -0.53
N LYS A 171 14.22 -6.04 -0.60
CA LYS A 171 15.29 -5.81 -1.58
C LYS A 171 15.28 -6.93 -2.61
N PRO A 172 14.88 -6.65 -3.86
CA PRO A 172 15.03 -7.64 -4.93
C PRO A 172 16.49 -8.06 -5.05
N ASN A 173 16.74 -9.35 -5.23
CA ASN A 173 18.09 -9.83 -5.51
C ASN A 173 18.63 -9.09 -6.73
N LYS A 174 19.85 -8.58 -6.61
CA LYS A 174 20.57 -8.08 -7.80
C LYS A 174 20.73 -9.26 -8.74
N ALA A 175 20.17 -9.13 -9.94
CA ALA A 175 20.42 -10.09 -11.02
C ALA A 175 21.91 -10.09 -11.38
#